data_adc1b140bdb774e36d0cf6e5b80d06da
#
_entry.id   adc1b140bdb774e36d0cf6e5b80d06da
#
_cell.length_a   1.000
_cell.length_b   1.000
_cell.length_c   1.000
_cell.angle_alpha   90.00
_cell.angle_beta   90.00
_cell.angle_gamma   90.00
#
_symmetry.space_group_name_H-M   'P 1'
#
loop_
_entity.id
_entity.type
_entity.pdbx_description
1 polymer ?
#
loop_
_entity_poly.entity_id
_entity_poly.type
_entity_poly.pdbx_seq_one_letter_code
_entity_poly.pdbx_strand_id
1 'polypeptide(L)'
;LNKIQMYKDVYADAKKKLSWKVTDQRSVMLIASLYVTENHEFDGDRLEKMADFIKKEVGFFTTLQSHQRYLFAAMLITRFQEPETAFQSFITTYKKLVDEGFSMGAYTYISAMVLISADGTDEEISSRAMEVYKKMRKKHFFLTGQSDYPLAMLLARRTQDTDLLIDHIEYFYDKLNLSGFHKGNDLQTMSHILSLVEGADPDELVTRCTEIFDFLKQEGIRPKSMFYPQIAMLAFLTNGKDQISEVKEIRESLNDVIRWQKDMNFMMAVNLHLSNQIEKPSLLQMNLSTTIEALLQAQQSATIAAIGGATAATHNGN
;
A
#
# COMPACT_ATOMS: atom_id res chain seq x y z
N LEU A 1 -6.39 7.62 22.32
CA LEU A 1 -5.09 6.96 22.45
C LEU A 1 -4.17 7.42 21.33
N ASN A 2 -2.90 7.71 21.62
CA ASN A 2 -1.94 8.10 20.60
C ASN A 2 -1.63 6.88 19.70
N LYS A 3 -1.93 6.95 18.40
CA LYS A 3 -1.69 5.86 17.43
C LYS A 3 -0.24 5.34 17.44
N ILE A 4 0.72 6.17 17.83
CA ILE A 4 2.13 5.76 17.96
C ILE A 4 2.28 4.74 19.08
N GLN A 5 1.68 5.00 20.25
CA GLN A 5 1.74 4.06 21.37
C GLN A 5 0.96 2.78 21.06
N MET A 6 -0.25 2.90 20.47
CA MET A 6 -1.00 1.73 19.99
C MET A 6 -0.16 0.87 19.04
N TYR A 7 0.55 1.49 18.09
CA TYR A 7 1.40 0.74 17.16
C TYR A 7 2.53 -0.02 17.88
N LYS A 8 3.18 0.61 18.86
CA LYS A 8 4.24 -0.04 19.64
C LYS A 8 3.70 -1.23 20.43
N ASP A 9 2.55 -1.07 21.05
CA ASP A 9 1.90 -2.12 21.85
C ASP A 9 1.45 -3.28 20.97
N VAL A 10 0.74 -3.00 19.88
CA VAL A 10 0.30 -4.02 18.91
C VAL A 10 1.51 -4.72 18.27
N TYR A 11 2.57 -3.99 17.93
CA TYR A 11 3.78 -4.59 17.40
C TYR A 11 4.44 -5.56 18.42
N ALA A 12 4.53 -5.18 19.67
CA ALA A 12 5.10 -6.02 20.72
C ALA A 12 4.28 -7.29 20.93
N ASP A 13 2.96 -7.18 20.99
CA ASP A 13 2.04 -8.30 21.16
C ASP A 13 2.02 -9.22 19.94
N ALA A 14 1.97 -8.66 18.73
CA ALA A 14 2.04 -9.43 17.50
C ALA A 14 3.38 -10.16 17.36
N LYS A 15 4.50 -9.50 17.69
CA LYS A 15 5.83 -10.12 17.70
C LYS A 15 5.91 -11.31 18.67
N LYS A 16 5.37 -11.16 19.88
CA LYS A 16 5.31 -12.23 20.88
C LYS A 16 4.44 -13.39 20.40
N LYS A 17 3.26 -13.09 19.87
CA LYS A 17 2.27 -14.08 19.43
C LYS A 17 2.71 -14.85 18.21
N LEU A 18 3.36 -14.20 17.25
CA LEU A 18 3.71 -14.76 15.95
C LEU A 18 5.17 -15.21 15.83
N SER A 19 5.96 -15.15 16.89
CA SER A 19 7.43 -15.33 16.90
C SER A 19 7.96 -16.55 16.14
N TRP A 20 7.22 -17.68 16.15
CA TRP A 20 7.58 -18.92 15.45
C TRP A 20 6.88 -19.09 14.09
N LYS A 21 5.87 -18.27 13.80
CA LYS A 21 4.99 -18.39 12.63
C LYS A 21 5.31 -17.37 11.55
N VAL A 22 5.74 -16.19 11.96
CA VAL A 22 6.11 -15.06 11.08
C VAL A 22 7.48 -14.55 11.52
N THR A 23 8.52 -15.03 10.86
CA THR A 23 9.92 -14.68 11.20
C THR A 23 10.36 -13.35 10.61
N ASP A 24 9.73 -12.88 9.53
CA ASP A 24 10.03 -11.58 8.93
C ASP A 24 9.43 -10.45 9.78
N GLN A 25 10.30 -9.69 10.43
CA GLN A 25 9.92 -8.56 11.27
C GLN A 25 9.10 -7.51 10.52
N ARG A 26 9.32 -7.33 9.20
CA ARG A 26 8.56 -6.38 8.38
C ARG A 26 7.10 -6.80 8.27
N SER A 27 6.83 -8.10 8.18
CA SER A 27 5.45 -8.63 8.21
C SER A 27 4.75 -8.31 9.51
N VAL A 28 5.44 -8.43 10.65
CA VAL A 28 4.88 -8.07 11.97
C VAL A 28 4.61 -6.56 12.06
N MET A 29 5.50 -5.73 11.52
CA MET A 29 5.32 -4.27 11.46
C MET A 29 4.08 -3.90 10.62
N LEU A 30 3.86 -4.59 9.50
CA LEU A 30 2.68 -4.37 8.66
C LEU A 30 1.38 -4.84 9.33
N ILE A 31 1.38 -5.98 10.01
CA ILE A 31 0.23 -6.44 10.81
C ILE A 31 -0.13 -5.36 11.83
N ALA A 32 0.85 -4.85 12.60
CA ALA A 32 0.60 -3.78 13.57
C ALA A 32 0.06 -2.51 12.91
N SER A 33 0.59 -2.13 11.74
CA SER A 33 0.10 -0.98 10.97
C SER A 33 -1.36 -1.16 10.55
N LEU A 34 -1.76 -2.32 10.04
CA LEU A 34 -3.14 -2.61 9.64
C LEU A 34 -4.12 -2.40 10.79
N TYR A 35 -3.85 -2.99 11.96
CA TYR A 35 -4.74 -2.85 13.12
C TYR A 35 -4.88 -1.39 13.57
N VAL A 36 -3.77 -0.64 13.58
CA VAL A 36 -3.76 0.73 14.09
C VAL A 36 -4.33 1.73 13.08
N THR A 37 -4.04 1.59 11.79
CA THR A 37 -4.58 2.50 10.76
C THR A 37 -6.09 2.34 10.58
N GLU A 38 -6.60 1.13 10.74
CA GLU A 38 -8.03 0.82 10.67
C GLU A 38 -8.76 0.95 12.04
N ASN A 39 -8.08 1.49 13.06
CA ASN A 39 -8.63 1.65 14.42
C ASN A 39 -9.23 0.36 15.02
N HIS A 40 -8.61 -0.79 14.72
CA HIS A 40 -9.10 -2.10 15.15
C HIS A 40 -8.28 -2.60 16.34
N GLU A 41 -8.94 -3.20 17.35
CA GLU A 41 -8.26 -3.82 18.48
C GLU A 41 -7.52 -5.10 18.06
N PHE A 42 -6.28 -5.27 18.52
CA PHE A 42 -5.49 -6.45 18.20
C PHE A 42 -5.89 -7.65 19.06
N ASP A 43 -6.34 -8.70 18.40
CA ASP A 43 -6.58 -10.02 18.98
C ASP A 43 -5.73 -11.07 18.24
N GLY A 44 -4.65 -11.50 18.90
CA GLY A 44 -3.73 -12.49 18.34
C GLY A 44 -4.36 -13.88 18.15
N ASP A 45 -5.34 -14.28 18.97
CA ASP A 45 -6.04 -15.56 18.83
C ASP A 45 -6.99 -15.53 17.64
N ARG A 46 -7.70 -14.42 17.44
CA ARG A 46 -8.55 -14.20 16.27
C ARG A 46 -7.72 -14.19 14.98
N LEU A 47 -6.55 -13.54 15.00
CA LEU A 47 -5.63 -13.51 13.87
C LEU A 47 -5.15 -14.92 13.50
N GLU A 48 -4.79 -15.76 14.48
CA GLU A 48 -4.37 -17.14 14.25
C GLU A 48 -5.52 -17.98 13.68
N LYS A 49 -6.69 -17.90 14.28
CA LYS A 49 -7.89 -18.62 13.80
C LYS A 49 -8.20 -18.28 12.35
N MET A 50 -8.15 -17.00 11.99
CA MET A 50 -8.40 -16.56 10.61
C MET A 50 -7.30 -17.02 9.65
N ALA A 51 -6.03 -16.98 10.07
CA ALA A 51 -4.92 -17.49 9.25
C ALA A 51 -5.02 -19.01 9.03
N ASP A 52 -5.46 -19.77 10.03
CA ASP A 52 -5.68 -21.21 9.92
C ASP A 52 -6.92 -21.53 9.07
N PHE A 53 -7.97 -20.73 9.16
CA PHE A 53 -9.13 -20.80 8.26
C PHE A 53 -8.70 -20.60 6.80
N ILE A 54 -7.95 -19.53 6.49
CA ILE A 54 -7.40 -19.30 5.15
C ILE A 54 -6.61 -20.51 4.67
N LYS A 55 -5.71 -21.04 5.50
CA LYS A 55 -4.88 -22.19 5.16
C LYS A 55 -5.70 -23.44 4.81
N LYS A 56 -6.82 -23.65 5.50
CA LYS A 56 -7.73 -24.78 5.28
C LYS A 56 -8.52 -24.64 3.97
N GLU A 57 -8.96 -23.43 3.65
CA GLU A 57 -9.83 -23.15 2.51
C GLU A 57 -9.07 -23.07 1.17
N VAL A 58 -7.76 -22.83 1.19
CA VAL A 58 -6.95 -22.72 -0.05
C VAL A 58 -6.25 -24.03 -0.40
N GLY A 59 -6.03 -24.28 -1.69
CA GLY A 59 -5.27 -25.45 -2.19
C GLY A 59 -3.78 -25.38 -1.82
N PHE A 60 -3.11 -26.53 -1.90
CA PHE A 60 -1.72 -26.72 -1.45
C PHE A 60 -0.67 -25.81 -2.14
N PHE A 61 -0.93 -25.35 -3.35
CA PHE A 61 0.05 -24.63 -4.19
C PHE A 61 -0.23 -23.12 -4.28
N THR A 62 -0.79 -22.51 -3.24
CA THR A 62 -1.07 -21.08 -3.25
C THR A 62 -0.13 -20.31 -2.33
N THR A 63 0.13 -19.04 -2.64
CA THR A 63 0.87 -18.11 -1.78
C THR A 63 0.28 -18.05 -0.37
N LEU A 64 -1.04 -18.23 -0.25
CA LEU A 64 -1.79 -18.22 1.01
C LEU A 64 -1.54 -19.43 1.93
N GLN A 65 -0.83 -20.46 1.46
CA GLN A 65 -0.33 -21.54 2.33
C GLN A 65 0.86 -21.09 3.18
N SER A 66 1.60 -20.07 2.74
CA SER A 66 2.77 -19.55 3.45
C SER A 66 2.41 -18.70 4.66
N HIS A 67 3.42 -18.18 5.36
CA HIS A 67 3.24 -17.20 6.45
C HIS A 67 2.55 -15.91 6.00
N GLN A 68 2.49 -15.62 4.70
CA GLN A 68 1.76 -14.45 4.17
C GLN A 68 0.26 -14.48 4.52
N ARG A 69 -0.32 -15.66 4.77
CA ARG A 69 -1.73 -15.75 5.21
C ARG A 69 -2.06 -14.93 6.45
N TYR A 70 -1.07 -14.69 7.34
CA TYR A 70 -1.28 -13.83 8.52
C TYR A 70 -1.51 -12.36 8.15
N LEU A 71 -0.88 -11.89 7.10
CA LEU A 71 -1.09 -10.54 6.58
C LEU A 71 -2.48 -10.41 5.92
N PHE A 72 -2.88 -11.41 5.12
CA PHE A 72 -4.22 -11.44 4.54
C PHE A 72 -5.31 -11.63 5.61
N ALA A 73 -5.05 -12.43 6.65
CA ALA A 73 -5.93 -12.56 7.79
C ALA A 73 -6.11 -11.21 8.52
N ALA A 74 -5.00 -10.48 8.76
CA ALA A 74 -5.06 -9.15 9.36
C ALA A 74 -5.87 -8.18 8.49
N MET A 75 -5.67 -8.16 7.17
CA MET A 75 -6.44 -7.32 6.24
C MET A 75 -7.94 -7.64 6.31
N LEU A 76 -8.30 -8.92 6.31
CA LEU A 76 -9.70 -9.34 6.37
C LEU A 76 -10.35 -8.96 7.70
N ILE A 77 -9.67 -9.20 8.83
CA ILE A 77 -10.18 -8.88 10.16
C ILE A 77 -10.38 -7.38 10.35
N THR A 78 -9.43 -6.57 9.87
CA THR A 78 -9.45 -5.13 10.13
C THR A 78 -10.38 -4.36 9.18
N ARG A 79 -10.71 -4.91 8.02
CA ARG A 79 -11.52 -4.22 6.99
C ARG A 79 -12.95 -4.72 6.87
N PHE A 80 -13.27 -5.90 7.39
CA PHE A 80 -14.59 -6.50 7.22
C PHE A 80 -15.15 -6.99 8.56
N GLN A 81 -16.45 -6.77 8.76
CA GLN A 81 -17.15 -7.25 9.94
C GLN A 81 -17.22 -8.78 9.98
N GLU A 82 -17.43 -9.40 8.80
CA GLU A 82 -17.52 -10.85 8.61
C GLU A 82 -16.33 -11.34 7.75
N PRO A 83 -15.12 -11.50 8.33
CA PRO A 83 -13.91 -11.77 7.58
C PRO A 83 -13.91 -13.10 6.82
N GLU A 84 -14.59 -14.15 7.32
CA GLU A 84 -14.75 -15.44 6.66
C GLU A 84 -15.63 -15.32 5.40
N THR A 85 -16.70 -14.55 5.46
CA THR A 85 -17.56 -14.24 4.33
C THR A 85 -16.81 -13.39 3.30
N ALA A 86 -16.08 -12.38 3.75
CA ALA A 86 -15.23 -11.55 2.90
C ALA A 86 -14.15 -12.38 2.22
N PHE A 87 -13.61 -13.41 2.87
CA PHE A 87 -12.65 -14.32 2.26
C PHE A 87 -13.24 -15.08 1.07
N GLN A 88 -14.49 -15.51 1.10
CA GLN A 88 -15.14 -16.17 -0.04
C GLN A 88 -15.27 -15.21 -1.23
N SER A 89 -15.67 -13.96 -0.98
CA SER A 89 -15.71 -12.91 -2.01
C SER A 89 -14.32 -12.63 -2.57
N PHE A 90 -13.31 -12.54 -1.70
CA PHE A 90 -11.90 -12.34 -2.06
C PHE A 90 -11.37 -13.43 -3.00
N ILE A 91 -11.60 -14.71 -2.70
CA ILE A 91 -11.17 -15.83 -3.55
C ILE A 91 -11.93 -15.86 -4.87
N THR A 92 -13.23 -15.54 -4.86
CA THR A 92 -14.04 -15.44 -6.08
C THR A 92 -13.52 -14.33 -6.98
N THR A 93 -13.24 -13.15 -6.41
CA THR A 93 -12.68 -12.01 -7.14
C THR A 93 -11.28 -12.32 -7.69
N TYR A 94 -10.43 -12.98 -6.90
CA TYR A 94 -9.11 -13.42 -7.38
C TYR A 94 -9.22 -14.30 -8.64
N LYS A 95 -10.13 -15.29 -8.64
CA LYS A 95 -10.36 -16.16 -9.80
C LYS A 95 -10.81 -15.37 -11.03
N LYS A 96 -11.76 -14.45 -10.85
CA LYS A 96 -12.21 -13.56 -11.93
C LYS A 96 -11.07 -12.73 -12.52
N LEU A 97 -10.19 -12.16 -11.67
CA LEU A 97 -9.02 -11.42 -12.15
C LEU A 97 -8.07 -12.30 -12.97
N VAL A 98 -7.84 -13.55 -12.53
CA VAL A 98 -7.02 -14.49 -13.30
C VAL A 98 -7.66 -14.80 -14.66
N ASP A 99 -8.98 -14.98 -14.73
CA ASP A 99 -9.71 -15.21 -15.96
C ASP A 99 -9.66 -13.99 -16.91
N GLU A 100 -9.59 -12.76 -16.38
CA GLU A 100 -9.36 -11.51 -17.10
C GLU A 100 -7.90 -11.32 -17.58
N GLY A 101 -7.00 -12.24 -17.22
CA GLY A 101 -5.61 -12.24 -17.70
C GLY A 101 -4.58 -11.70 -16.71
N PHE A 102 -4.96 -11.44 -15.46
CA PHE A 102 -3.98 -11.17 -14.40
C PHE A 102 -3.19 -12.44 -14.08
N SER A 103 -1.88 -12.32 -13.93
CA SER A 103 -1.05 -13.47 -13.57
C SER A 103 -1.35 -13.98 -12.17
N MET A 104 -1.39 -15.28 -11.97
CA MET A 104 -1.52 -15.86 -10.63
C MET A 104 -0.39 -15.40 -9.71
N GLY A 105 -0.72 -15.02 -8.46
CA GLY A 105 0.29 -14.64 -7.48
C GLY A 105 -0.19 -13.60 -6.46
N ALA A 106 0.75 -13.16 -5.62
CA ALA A 106 0.48 -12.27 -4.49
C ALA A 106 -0.15 -10.94 -4.91
N TYR A 107 0.32 -10.34 -6.00
CA TYR A 107 -0.19 -9.05 -6.47
C TYR A 107 -1.63 -9.12 -6.99
N THR A 108 -2.03 -10.25 -7.58
CA THR A 108 -3.43 -10.47 -7.98
C THR A 108 -4.34 -10.71 -6.77
N TYR A 109 -3.83 -11.39 -5.72
CA TYR A 109 -4.55 -11.45 -4.43
C TYR A 109 -4.75 -10.05 -3.85
N ILE A 110 -3.75 -9.19 -3.91
CA ILE A 110 -3.86 -7.81 -3.42
C ILE A 110 -4.85 -7.01 -4.25
N SER A 111 -4.82 -7.15 -5.58
CA SER A 111 -5.79 -6.49 -6.47
C SER A 111 -7.22 -6.94 -6.17
N ALA A 112 -7.42 -8.22 -5.88
CA ALA A 112 -8.71 -8.73 -5.42
C ALA A 112 -9.14 -8.10 -4.09
N MET A 113 -8.20 -7.94 -3.13
CA MET A 113 -8.47 -7.26 -1.87
C MET A 113 -8.86 -5.80 -2.06
N VAL A 114 -8.17 -5.07 -2.95
CA VAL A 114 -8.49 -3.67 -3.30
C VAL A 114 -9.90 -3.57 -3.89
N LEU A 115 -10.30 -4.53 -4.73
CA LEU A 115 -11.64 -4.54 -5.32
C LEU A 115 -12.74 -4.75 -4.28
N ILE A 116 -12.61 -5.77 -3.43
CA ILE A 116 -13.66 -6.09 -2.45
C ILE A 116 -13.76 -5.07 -1.31
N SER A 117 -12.68 -4.31 -1.04
CA SER A 117 -12.67 -3.25 -0.02
C SER A 117 -13.38 -1.97 -0.46
N ALA A 118 -13.70 -1.84 -1.72
CA ALA A 118 -14.19 -0.61 -2.33
C ALA A 118 -15.60 -0.78 -2.94
N ASP A 119 -16.56 -1.29 -2.17
CA ASP A 119 -18.00 -1.34 -2.47
C ASP A 119 -18.38 -1.91 -3.85
N GLY A 120 -17.81 -3.06 -4.21
CA GLY A 120 -18.36 -3.84 -5.33
C GLY A 120 -17.32 -4.48 -6.24
N THR A 121 -17.60 -5.72 -6.61
CA THR A 121 -16.94 -6.45 -7.71
C THR A 121 -17.56 -5.98 -9.03
N ASP A 122 -17.05 -4.89 -9.58
CA ASP A 122 -17.44 -4.42 -10.88
C ASP A 122 -16.56 -5.10 -11.95
N GLU A 123 -17.18 -5.92 -12.81
CA GLU A 123 -16.48 -6.61 -13.91
C GLU A 123 -15.89 -5.60 -14.91
N GLU A 124 -16.52 -4.45 -15.04
CA GLU A 124 -16.05 -3.35 -15.89
C GLU A 124 -14.72 -2.79 -15.35
N ILE A 125 -14.58 -2.65 -14.02
CA ILE A 125 -13.33 -2.19 -13.39
C ILE A 125 -12.20 -3.19 -13.62
N SER A 126 -12.43 -4.49 -13.55
CA SER A 126 -11.41 -5.52 -13.77
C SER A 126 -10.86 -5.47 -15.18
N SER A 127 -11.74 -5.41 -16.18
CA SER A 127 -11.37 -5.33 -17.59
C SER A 127 -10.63 -4.03 -17.90
N ARG A 128 -11.13 -2.91 -17.39
CA ARG A 128 -10.48 -1.60 -17.51
C ARG A 128 -9.12 -1.55 -16.83
N ALA A 129 -8.96 -2.17 -15.65
CA ALA A 129 -7.67 -2.25 -14.97
C ALA A 129 -6.63 -3.02 -15.79
N MET A 130 -7.04 -4.10 -16.46
CA MET A 130 -6.16 -4.82 -17.37
C MET A 130 -5.80 -3.96 -18.60
N GLU A 131 -6.70 -3.16 -19.12
CA GLU A 131 -6.43 -2.20 -20.20
C GLU A 131 -5.40 -1.15 -19.77
N VAL A 132 -5.62 -0.50 -18.61
CA VAL A 132 -4.70 0.47 -18.01
C VAL A 132 -3.33 -0.15 -17.84
N TYR A 133 -3.24 -1.35 -17.24
CA TYR A 133 -1.98 -2.06 -17.06
C TYR A 133 -1.25 -2.33 -18.38
N LYS A 134 -1.96 -2.80 -19.40
CA LYS A 134 -1.35 -3.04 -20.73
C LYS A 134 -0.83 -1.76 -21.37
N LYS A 135 -1.54 -0.64 -21.22
CA LYS A 135 -1.09 0.68 -21.72
C LYS A 135 0.12 1.20 -20.94
N MET A 136 0.13 1.09 -19.60
CA MET A 136 1.30 1.38 -18.77
C MET A 136 2.52 0.56 -19.23
N ARG A 137 2.35 -0.74 -19.42
CA ARG A 137 3.42 -1.64 -19.88
C ARG A 137 3.91 -1.30 -21.29
N LYS A 138 3.05 -0.80 -22.18
CA LYS A 138 3.45 -0.33 -23.52
C LYS A 138 4.37 0.89 -23.44
N LYS A 139 4.16 1.80 -22.48
CA LYS A 139 5.00 2.98 -22.26
C LYS A 139 6.32 2.60 -21.54
N HIS A 140 6.26 1.75 -20.52
CA HIS A 140 7.39 1.38 -19.68
C HIS A 140 7.54 -0.15 -19.55
N PHE A 141 7.88 -0.83 -20.66
CA PHE A 141 7.91 -2.29 -20.72
C PHE A 141 8.77 -2.96 -19.63
N PHE A 142 9.94 -2.37 -19.32
CA PHE A 142 10.86 -2.95 -18.33
C PHE A 142 10.55 -2.56 -16.89
N LEU A 143 9.73 -1.54 -16.67
CA LEU A 143 9.36 -1.07 -15.34
C LEU A 143 8.03 -1.64 -14.89
N THR A 144 7.07 -1.80 -15.82
CA THR A 144 5.73 -2.25 -15.48
C THR A 144 5.67 -3.76 -15.32
N GLY A 145 5.34 -4.21 -14.12
CA GLY A 145 5.23 -5.61 -13.73
C GLY A 145 3.96 -5.90 -12.96
N GLN A 146 3.88 -7.11 -12.40
CA GLN A 146 2.71 -7.51 -11.61
C GLN A 146 2.51 -6.64 -10.36
N SER A 147 3.57 -6.00 -9.85
CA SER A 147 3.50 -5.05 -8.74
C SER A 147 2.60 -3.85 -9.00
N ASP A 148 2.34 -3.53 -10.26
CA ASP A 148 1.50 -2.41 -10.66
C ASP A 148 0.00 -2.76 -10.73
N TYR A 149 -0.37 -4.04 -10.63
CA TYR A 149 -1.78 -4.49 -10.67
C TYR A 149 -2.67 -3.75 -9.65
N PRO A 150 -2.29 -3.60 -8.36
CA PRO A 150 -3.12 -2.90 -7.40
C PRO A 150 -3.37 -1.42 -7.76
N LEU A 151 -2.34 -0.73 -8.29
CA LEU A 151 -2.48 0.66 -8.72
C LEU A 151 -3.27 0.78 -10.03
N ALA A 152 -3.10 -0.16 -10.97
CA ALA A 152 -3.93 -0.21 -12.16
C ALA A 152 -5.41 -0.39 -11.81
N MET A 153 -5.71 -1.17 -10.75
CA MET A 153 -7.06 -1.37 -10.23
C MET A 153 -7.66 -0.07 -9.67
N LEU A 154 -6.88 0.71 -8.93
CA LEU A 154 -7.31 2.02 -8.42
C LEU A 154 -7.48 3.03 -9.55
N LEU A 155 -6.54 3.08 -10.50
CA LEU A 155 -6.59 3.98 -11.67
C LEU A 155 -7.78 3.68 -12.58
N ALA A 156 -8.19 2.42 -12.68
CA ALA A 156 -9.36 2.02 -13.48
C ALA A 156 -10.69 2.58 -12.95
N ARG A 157 -10.73 3.04 -11.70
CA ARG A 157 -11.92 3.69 -11.12
C ARG A 157 -12.12 5.12 -11.60
N ARG A 158 -11.10 5.73 -12.18
CA ARG A 158 -11.23 7.05 -12.79
C ARG A 158 -12.13 7.00 -14.01
N THR A 159 -13.01 8.00 -14.14
CA THR A 159 -13.96 8.10 -15.26
C THR A 159 -13.31 8.60 -16.56
N GLN A 160 -12.11 9.15 -16.46
CA GLN A 160 -11.32 9.69 -17.57
C GLN A 160 -11.03 8.61 -18.63
N ASP A 161 -10.96 8.99 -19.90
CA ASP A 161 -10.48 8.11 -20.97
C ASP A 161 -9.10 7.52 -20.66
N THR A 162 -8.90 6.25 -21.02
CA THR A 162 -7.68 5.52 -20.62
C THR A 162 -6.41 6.09 -21.25
N ASP A 163 -6.46 6.59 -22.50
CA ASP A 163 -5.29 7.20 -23.15
C ASP A 163 -4.93 8.54 -22.49
N LEU A 164 -5.94 9.36 -22.18
CA LEU A 164 -5.73 10.59 -21.42
C LEU A 164 -5.19 10.32 -20.01
N LEU A 165 -5.62 9.26 -19.36
CA LEU A 165 -5.09 8.84 -18.07
C LEU A 165 -3.60 8.45 -18.17
N ILE A 166 -3.23 7.70 -19.19
CA ILE A 166 -1.82 7.34 -19.43
C ILE A 166 -0.97 8.57 -19.73
N ASP A 167 -1.43 9.48 -20.56
CA ASP A 167 -0.71 10.73 -20.85
C ASP A 167 -0.53 11.59 -19.58
N HIS A 168 -1.50 11.57 -18.66
CA HIS A 168 -1.40 12.24 -17.36
C HIS A 168 -0.36 11.59 -16.45
N ILE A 169 -0.28 10.26 -16.44
CA ILE A 169 0.77 9.50 -15.72
C ILE A 169 2.16 9.85 -16.26
N GLU A 170 2.33 9.85 -17.59
CA GLU A 170 3.60 10.21 -18.23
C GLU A 170 4.01 11.66 -17.94
N TYR A 171 3.04 12.57 -17.90
CA TYR A 171 3.28 13.94 -17.50
C TYR A 171 3.95 14.03 -16.11
N PHE A 172 3.41 13.34 -15.11
CA PHE A 172 4.02 13.29 -13.78
C PHE A 172 5.42 12.64 -13.82
N TYR A 173 5.56 11.53 -14.53
CA TYR A 173 6.85 10.84 -14.63
C TYR A 173 7.96 11.74 -15.17
N ASP A 174 7.68 12.46 -16.26
CA ASP A 174 8.65 13.35 -16.88
C ASP A 174 8.92 14.59 -16.02
N LYS A 175 7.90 15.23 -15.48
CA LYS A 175 8.05 16.43 -14.64
C LYS A 175 8.83 16.15 -13.37
N LEU A 176 8.53 15.04 -12.68
CA LEU A 176 9.25 14.62 -11.48
C LEU A 176 10.70 14.27 -11.79
N ASN A 177 10.96 13.60 -12.93
CA ASN A 177 12.33 13.33 -13.34
C ASN A 177 13.12 14.61 -13.61
N LEU A 178 12.53 15.59 -14.28
CA LEU A 178 13.13 16.92 -14.47
C LEU A 178 13.37 17.66 -13.15
N SER A 179 12.55 17.39 -12.12
CA SER A 179 12.68 17.96 -10.77
C SER A 179 13.68 17.20 -9.88
N GLY A 180 14.42 16.22 -10.42
CA GLY A 180 15.51 15.53 -9.73
C GLY A 180 15.17 14.16 -9.12
N PHE A 181 13.98 13.64 -9.37
CA PHE A 181 13.63 12.26 -9.01
C PHE A 181 14.24 11.27 -10.00
N HIS A 182 14.86 10.20 -9.52
CA HIS A 182 15.53 9.22 -10.36
C HIS A 182 14.54 8.31 -11.09
N LYS A 183 14.75 8.09 -12.38
CA LYS A 183 13.97 7.15 -13.20
C LYS A 183 13.99 5.74 -12.61
N GLY A 184 12.87 5.05 -12.68
CA GLY A 184 12.72 3.67 -12.23
C GLY A 184 11.31 3.37 -11.73
N ASN A 185 11.13 2.16 -11.18
CA ASN A 185 9.85 1.66 -10.67
C ASN A 185 9.24 2.57 -9.60
N ASP A 186 10.06 3.07 -8.68
CA ASP A 186 9.56 3.92 -7.58
C ASP A 186 9.00 5.25 -8.11
N LEU A 187 9.64 5.84 -9.15
CA LEU A 187 9.14 7.05 -9.80
C LEU A 187 7.85 6.75 -10.59
N GLN A 188 7.78 5.61 -11.26
CA GLN A 188 6.57 5.18 -11.95
C GLN A 188 5.40 4.99 -10.96
N THR A 189 5.64 4.31 -9.84
CA THR A 189 4.67 4.16 -8.76
C THR A 189 4.21 5.51 -8.21
N MET A 190 5.14 6.45 -8.00
CA MET A 190 4.84 7.83 -7.59
C MET A 190 3.91 8.52 -8.59
N SER A 191 4.19 8.41 -9.89
CA SER A 191 3.37 9.01 -10.96
C SER A 191 1.97 8.41 -11.00
N HIS A 192 1.84 7.11 -10.80
CA HIS A 192 0.54 6.43 -10.68
C HIS A 192 -0.27 6.95 -9.49
N ILE A 193 0.38 7.11 -8.32
CA ILE A 193 -0.27 7.61 -7.10
C ILE A 193 -0.79 9.04 -7.32
N LEU A 194 0.05 9.93 -7.85
CA LEU A 194 -0.35 11.32 -8.11
C LEU A 194 -1.51 11.42 -9.10
N SER A 195 -1.57 10.49 -10.06
CA SER A 195 -2.64 10.43 -11.05
C SER A 195 -3.98 9.93 -10.51
N LEU A 196 -4.07 9.48 -9.25
CA LEU A 196 -5.33 9.06 -8.64
C LEU A 196 -6.22 10.23 -8.20
N VAL A 197 -5.66 11.41 -7.99
CA VAL A 197 -6.43 12.58 -7.55
C VAL A 197 -6.98 13.34 -8.75
N GLU A 198 -8.30 13.48 -8.80
CA GLU A 198 -8.98 14.25 -9.83
C GLU A 198 -9.05 15.74 -9.45
N GLY A 199 -8.86 16.61 -10.45
CA GLY A 199 -9.02 18.05 -10.28
C GLY A 199 -7.88 18.78 -9.54
N ALA A 200 -6.83 18.06 -9.10
CA ALA A 200 -5.63 18.70 -8.58
C ALA A 200 -4.77 19.28 -9.72
N ASP A 201 -4.14 20.41 -9.48
CA ASP A 201 -3.16 20.97 -10.42
C ASP A 201 -1.89 20.11 -10.42
N PRO A 202 -1.52 19.50 -11.57
CA PRO A 202 -0.37 18.61 -11.64
C PRO A 202 0.95 19.32 -11.33
N ASP A 203 1.15 20.56 -11.75
CA ASP A 203 2.38 21.34 -11.47
C ASP A 203 2.49 21.67 -9.99
N GLU A 204 1.38 21.95 -9.32
CA GLU A 204 1.35 22.14 -7.87
C GLU A 204 1.74 20.84 -7.12
N LEU A 205 1.23 19.69 -7.53
CA LEU A 205 1.60 18.40 -6.92
C LEU A 205 3.09 18.08 -7.12
N VAL A 206 3.65 18.33 -8.30
CA VAL A 206 5.09 18.18 -8.57
C VAL A 206 5.90 19.11 -7.67
N THR A 207 5.49 20.36 -7.51
CA THR A 207 6.13 21.34 -6.62
C THR A 207 6.12 20.85 -5.17
N ARG A 208 4.98 20.41 -4.66
CA ARG A 208 4.85 19.85 -3.31
C ARG A 208 5.74 18.62 -3.09
N CYS A 209 5.80 17.71 -4.08
CA CYS A 209 6.69 16.55 -4.01
C CYS A 209 8.16 16.98 -3.89
N THR A 210 8.58 17.98 -4.65
CA THR A 210 9.94 18.49 -4.64
C THR A 210 10.27 19.16 -3.30
N GLU A 211 9.36 19.96 -2.77
CA GLU A 211 9.49 20.57 -1.45
C GLU A 211 9.61 19.53 -0.34
N ILE A 212 8.75 18.50 -0.33
CA ILE A 212 8.82 17.39 0.64
C ILE A 212 10.15 16.66 0.54
N PHE A 213 10.62 16.38 -0.69
CA PHE A 213 11.90 15.73 -0.93
C PHE A 213 13.07 16.54 -0.35
N ASP A 214 13.07 17.85 -0.51
CA ASP A 214 14.11 18.74 0.03
C ASP A 214 13.98 18.91 1.56
N PHE A 215 12.77 18.96 2.11
CA PHE A 215 12.57 18.96 3.57
C PHE A 215 13.09 17.70 4.23
N LEU A 216 12.87 16.53 3.64
CA LEU A 216 13.43 15.27 4.15
C LEU A 216 14.95 15.37 4.28
N LYS A 217 15.63 15.96 3.27
CA LYS A 217 17.09 16.17 3.35
C LYS A 217 17.48 17.13 4.47
N GLN A 218 16.78 18.26 4.60
CA GLN A 218 17.02 19.26 5.64
C GLN A 218 16.86 18.67 7.04
N GLU A 219 15.88 17.78 7.23
CA GLU A 219 15.62 17.07 8.48
C GLU A 219 16.55 15.85 8.71
N GLY A 220 17.57 15.66 7.85
CA GLY A 220 18.53 14.56 7.97
C GLY A 220 17.98 13.18 7.59
N ILE A 221 16.84 13.14 6.91
CA ILE A 221 16.28 11.93 6.33
C ILE A 221 16.70 11.87 4.86
N ARG A 222 17.68 11.01 4.54
CA ARG A 222 18.09 10.83 3.14
C ARG A 222 16.94 10.27 2.31
N PRO A 223 16.36 11.02 1.35
CA PRO A 223 15.29 10.49 0.52
C PRO A 223 15.86 9.45 -0.44
N LYS A 224 15.38 8.23 -0.28
CA LYS A 224 15.66 7.09 -1.17
C LYS A 224 14.52 6.97 -2.19
N SER A 225 14.79 6.35 -3.33
CA SER A 225 13.74 6.13 -4.33
C SER A 225 12.54 5.36 -3.77
N MET A 226 12.80 4.37 -2.91
CA MET A 226 11.74 3.61 -2.24
C MET A 226 10.78 4.45 -1.38
N PHE A 227 11.10 5.74 -1.12
CA PHE A 227 10.23 6.68 -0.39
C PHE A 227 9.36 7.53 -1.33
N TYR A 228 9.54 7.42 -2.65
CA TYR A 228 8.76 8.20 -3.62
C TYR A 228 7.25 8.00 -3.50
N PRO A 229 6.74 6.78 -3.29
CA PRO A 229 5.32 6.56 -3.02
C PRO A 229 4.81 7.35 -1.78
N GLN A 230 5.60 7.37 -0.70
CA GLN A 230 5.27 8.12 0.52
C GLN A 230 5.28 9.63 0.30
N ILE A 231 6.25 10.13 -0.49
CA ILE A 231 6.33 11.54 -0.86
C ILE A 231 5.09 11.96 -1.65
N ALA A 232 4.64 11.12 -2.61
CA ALA A 232 3.41 11.36 -3.36
C ALA A 232 2.18 11.45 -2.46
N MET A 233 2.06 10.53 -1.49
CA MET A 233 0.93 10.51 -0.56
C MET A 233 0.92 11.74 0.35
N LEU A 234 2.08 12.19 0.82
CA LEU A 234 2.20 13.40 1.63
C LEU A 234 1.91 14.67 0.81
N ALA A 235 2.19 14.68 -0.50
CA ALA A 235 1.93 15.82 -1.38
C ALA A 235 0.43 16.13 -1.54
N PHE A 236 -0.46 15.19 -1.25
CA PHE A 236 -1.90 15.46 -1.20
C PHE A 236 -2.32 16.31 -0.01
N LEU A 237 -1.50 16.36 1.04
CA LEU A 237 -1.75 17.22 2.19
C LEU A 237 -1.23 18.62 1.93
N THR A 238 -1.99 19.63 2.36
CA THR A 238 -1.50 21.02 2.45
C THR A 238 -0.45 21.13 3.57
N ASN A 239 0.51 22.04 3.45
CA ASN A 239 1.58 22.25 4.44
C ASN A 239 2.57 21.06 4.60
N GLY A 240 3.08 20.55 3.48
CA GLY A 240 4.01 19.41 3.45
C GLY A 240 5.22 19.54 4.40
N LYS A 241 5.69 20.76 4.69
CA LYS A 241 6.79 21.01 5.62
C LYS A 241 6.45 20.61 7.06
N ASP A 242 5.30 21.03 7.55
CA ASP A 242 4.87 20.75 8.93
C ASP A 242 4.63 19.23 9.10
N GLN A 243 4.15 18.60 8.03
CA GLN A 243 3.94 17.15 7.97
C GLN A 243 5.24 16.36 8.16
N ILE A 244 6.36 16.83 7.60
CA ILE A 244 7.66 16.15 7.71
C ILE A 244 8.19 16.19 9.14
N SER A 245 7.99 17.27 9.88
CA SER A 245 8.37 17.33 11.30
C SER A 245 7.62 16.28 12.13
N GLU A 246 6.31 16.15 11.94
CA GLU A 246 5.49 15.14 12.63
C GLU A 246 5.91 13.71 12.22
N VAL A 247 6.13 13.45 10.93
CA VAL A 247 6.60 12.15 10.42
C VAL A 247 7.97 11.79 11.01
N LYS A 248 8.87 12.77 11.15
CA LYS A 248 10.18 12.58 11.78
C LYS A 248 10.06 12.15 13.23
N GLU A 249 9.23 12.85 14.02
CA GLU A 249 8.99 12.50 15.44
C GLU A 249 8.43 11.08 15.58
N ILE A 250 7.46 10.72 14.75
CA ILE A 250 6.91 9.35 14.73
C ILE A 250 8.02 8.35 14.40
N ARG A 251 8.79 8.59 13.33
CA ARG A 251 9.89 7.72 12.90
C ARG A 251 10.95 7.52 13.99
N GLU A 252 11.36 8.59 14.66
CA GLU A 252 12.33 8.52 15.76
C GLU A 252 11.77 7.68 16.90
N SER A 253 10.53 7.89 17.28
CA SER A 253 9.82 7.10 18.28
C SER A 253 9.72 5.61 17.92
N LEU A 254 9.58 5.27 16.63
CA LEU A 254 9.62 3.88 16.16
C LEU A 254 11.05 3.31 16.13
N ASN A 255 12.06 4.11 15.81
CA ASN A 255 13.47 3.69 15.81
C ASN A 255 13.97 3.28 17.20
N ASP A 256 13.40 3.80 18.27
CA ASP A 256 13.73 3.41 19.65
C ASP A 256 13.34 1.96 19.95
N VAL A 257 12.25 1.49 19.32
CA VAL A 257 11.72 0.13 19.54
C VAL A 257 12.18 -0.84 18.45
N ILE A 258 12.28 -0.37 17.20
CA ILE A 258 12.56 -1.21 16.00
C ILE A 258 13.82 -0.68 15.31
N ARG A 259 14.98 -0.86 15.93
CA ARG A 259 16.25 -0.19 15.58
C ARG A 259 16.80 -0.51 14.18
N TRP A 260 16.56 -1.71 13.65
CA TRP A 260 17.19 -2.21 12.42
C TRP A 260 16.35 -2.02 11.17
N GLN A 261 15.13 -1.49 11.29
CA GLN A 261 14.18 -1.32 10.18
C GLN A 261 13.90 0.16 9.88
N LYS A 262 14.95 0.99 9.84
CA LYS A 262 14.81 2.47 9.72
C LYS A 262 14.00 2.93 8.51
N ASP A 263 14.11 2.22 7.36
CA ASP A 263 13.37 2.53 6.15
C ASP A 263 11.88 2.14 6.30
N MET A 264 11.62 0.95 6.85
CA MET A 264 10.26 0.54 7.21
C MET A 264 9.63 1.47 8.25
N ASN A 265 10.40 1.91 9.26
CA ASN A 265 9.92 2.85 10.26
C ASN A 265 9.50 4.19 9.64
N PHE A 266 10.21 4.66 8.59
CA PHE A 266 9.79 5.84 7.85
C PHE A 266 8.45 5.60 7.13
N MET A 267 8.31 4.48 6.43
CA MET A 267 7.05 4.13 5.75
C MET A 267 5.89 4.00 6.75
N MET A 268 6.12 3.34 7.88
CA MET A 268 5.10 3.23 8.95
C MET A 268 4.77 4.58 9.56
N ALA A 269 5.75 5.46 9.75
CA ALA A 269 5.53 6.81 10.27
C ALA A 269 4.61 7.61 9.33
N VAL A 270 4.85 7.54 8.01
CA VAL A 270 3.97 8.18 7.02
C VAL A 270 2.56 7.58 7.07
N ASN A 271 2.42 6.25 7.13
CA ASN A 271 1.12 5.60 7.19
C ASN A 271 0.32 6.00 8.45
N LEU A 272 0.97 6.01 9.62
CA LEU A 272 0.36 6.43 10.88
C LEU A 272 -0.03 7.91 10.84
N HIS A 273 0.84 8.76 10.29
CA HIS A 273 0.56 10.17 10.13
C HIS A 273 -0.65 10.41 9.22
N LEU A 274 -0.67 9.80 8.03
CA LEU A 274 -1.77 9.91 7.09
C LEU A 274 -3.09 9.40 7.68
N SER A 275 -3.08 8.28 8.40
CA SER A 275 -4.28 7.76 9.04
C SER A 275 -4.86 8.68 10.12
N ASN A 276 -4.01 9.51 10.75
CA ASN A 276 -4.47 10.58 11.66
C ASN A 276 -5.07 11.77 10.89
N GLN A 277 -4.59 12.03 9.67
CA GLN A 277 -5.09 13.14 8.85
C GLN A 277 -6.44 12.85 8.21
N ILE A 278 -6.69 11.59 7.80
CA ILE A 278 -7.95 11.16 7.17
C ILE A 278 -9.17 11.54 8.03
N GLU A 279 -9.04 11.50 9.33
CA GLU A 279 -10.10 11.82 10.28
C GLU A 279 -10.36 13.34 10.44
N LYS A 280 -9.50 14.20 9.85
CA LYS A 280 -9.66 15.65 9.99
C LYS A 280 -10.73 16.21 9.04
N PRO A 281 -11.60 17.12 9.54
CA PRO A 281 -12.68 17.69 8.74
C PRO A 281 -12.23 18.34 7.42
N SER A 282 -11.01 18.88 7.37
CA SER A 282 -10.45 19.52 6.17
C SER A 282 -10.29 18.56 4.99
N LEU A 283 -9.87 17.32 5.23
CA LEU A 283 -9.72 16.29 4.18
C LEU A 283 -11.07 15.69 3.78
N LEU A 284 -11.97 15.52 4.74
CA LEU A 284 -13.34 15.06 4.45
C LEU A 284 -14.06 16.04 3.51
N GLN A 285 -13.89 17.35 3.73
CA GLN A 285 -14.48 18.39 2.86
C GLN A 285 -13.87 18.40 1.45
N MET A 286 -12.62 17.96 1.28
CA MET A 286 -11.93 17.92 -0.01
C MET A 286 -12.15 16.62 -0.78
N ASN A 287 -12.92 15.67 -0.27
CA ASN A 287 -13.09 14.31 -0.83
C ASN A 287 -11.77 13.54 -1.05
N LEU A 288 -10.69 13.94 -0.38
CA LEU A 288 -9.38 13.29 -0.50
C LEU A 288 -9.21 12.12 0.48
N SER A 289 -10.01 12.07 1.54
CA SER A 289 -9.91 11.02 2.58
C SER A 289 -10.03 9.62 1.99
N THR A 290 -11.04 9.38 1.17
CA THR A 290 -11.26 8.06 0.53
C THR A 290 -10.10 7.68 -0.40
N THR A 291 -9.55 8.64 -1.15
CA THR A 291 -8.39 8.38 -2.02
C THR A 291 -7.15 8.05 -1.21
N ILE A 292 -6.86 8.79 -0.14
CA ILE A 292 -5.71 8.54 0.75
C ILE A 292 -5.88 7.18 1.47
N GLU A 293 -7.09 6.86 1.92
CA GLU A 293 -7.40 5.58 2.54
C GLU A 293 -7.18 4.41 1.57
N ALA A 294 -7.72 4.49 0.35
CA ALA A 294 -7.52 3.49 -0.69
C ALA A 294 -6.03 3.33 -1.05
N LEU A 295 -5.28 4.44 -1.08
CA LEU A 295 -3.84 4.43 -1.31
C LEU A 295 -3.06 3.78 -0.18
N LEU A 296 -3.40 4.10 1.08
CA LEU A 296 -2.82 3.44 2.25
C LEU A 296 -3.04 1.94 2.20
N GLN A 297 -4.25 1.51 1.89
CA GLN A 297 -4.60 0.11 1.76
C GLN A 297 -3.85 -0.57 0.62
N ALA A 298 -3.76 0.07 -0.55
CA ALA A 298 -3.03 -0.46 -1.70
C ALA A 298 -1.53 -0.54 -1.43
N GLN A 299 -0.95 0.47 -0.81
CA GLN A 299 0.48 0.50 -0.50
C GLN A 299 0.88 -0.50 0.58
N GLN A 300 0.11 -0.62 1.66
CA GLN A 300 0.30 -1.66 2.67
C GLN A 300 0.28 -3.04 2.00
N SER A 301 -0.69 -3.23 1.12
CA SER A 301 -0.87 -4.47 0.37
C SER A 301 0.30 -4.75 -0.60
N ALA A 302 0.77 -3.75 -1.35
CA ALA A 302 1.93 -3.88 -2.23
C ALA A 302 3.22 -4.20 -1.46
N THR A 303 3.39 -3.61 -0.27
CA THR A 303 4.52 -3.92 0.63
C THR A 303 4.45 -5.36 1.12
N ILE A 304 3.26 -5.88 1.40
CA ILE A 304 3.02 -7.30 1.74
C ILE A 304 3.52 -8.23 0.63
N ALA A 305 3.16 -7.94 -0.62
CA ALA A 305 3.58 -8.75 -1.76
C ALA A 305 5.09 -8.68 -2.00
N ALA A 306 5.70 -7.50 -1.87
CA ALA A 306 7.14 -7.32 -2.01
C ALA A 306 7.94 -8.12 -0.98
N ILE A 307 7.49 -8.14 0.28
CA ILE A 307 8.09 -8.95 1.34
C ILE A 307 7.95 -10.44 1.03
N GLY A 308 6.77 -10.87 0.58
CA GLY A 308 6.52 -12.26 0.26
C GLY A 308 7.28 -12.76 -0.98
N GLY A 309 7.42 -11.93 -2.00
CA GLY A 309 8.21 -12.23 -3.19
C GLY A 309 9.70 -12.40 -2.88
N ALA A 310 10.26 -11.57 -2.00
CA ALA A 310 11.66 -11.68 -1.58
C ALA A 310 11.96 -12.96 -0.82
N THR A 311 11.03 -13.45 0.02
CA THR A 311 11.20 -14.72 0.76
C THR A 311 11.08 -15.95 -0.12
N ALA A 312 10.27 -15.93 -1.18
CA ALA A 312 10.17 -17.01 -2.15
C ALA A 312 11.45 -17.18 -3.00
N ALA A 313 12.09 -16.06 -3.37
CA ALA A 313 13.33 -16.08 -4.15
C ALA A 313 14.52 -16.68 -3.36
N THR A 314 14.58 -16.50 -2.05
CA THR A 314 15.64 -17.05 -1.19
C THR A 314 15.49 -18.55 -0.91
N HIS A 315 14.28 -19.13 -1.08
CA HIS A 315 14.04 -20.56 -0.88
C HIS A 315 14.29 -21.40 -2.13
N ASN A 316 14.31 -20.80 -3.32
CA ASN A 316 14.59 -21.50 -4.60
C ASN A 316 16.07 -21.43 -5.01
N GLY A 317 16.96 -20.91 -4.17
CA GLY A 317 18.38 -20.73 -4.41
C GLY A 317 19.31 -21.64 -3.59
N ASN A 318 18.79 -22.73 -2.98
CA ASN A 318 19.60 -23.76 -2.30
C ASN A 318 19.31 -25.13 -2.89
#